data_889942a229af24f85f8483c5da302965
#
_entry.id   889942a229af24f85f8483c5da302965
#
_cell.length_a   1.000
_cell.length_b   1.000
_cell.length_c   1.000
_cell.angle_alpha   90.00
_cell.angle_beta   90.00
_cell.angle_gamma   90.00
#
_symmetry.space_group_name_H-M   'P 1'
#
loop_
_entity.id
_entity.type
_entity.pdbx_description
1 polymer ?
#
loop_
_entity_poly.entity_id
_entity_poly.type
_entity_poly.pdbx_seq_one_letter_code
_entity_poly.pdbx_strand_id
1 'polypeptide(L)'
;MVTMDKIQWLFPELEENYQYLHQHPELGFEEQITSAFIAQKLDEYGIPYRRVARTGIIADIAGKYPGRTVAIRADMHALPIQEQCDLSYASKCPGKMHACGHDAHVAMLLSAARYFAGLCGQFRGKIRLLFQPAEEGASMETLAAVAAEGGSAKGGAASMIACGALEGVNACFALH
;
A
#
# COMPACT_ATOMS: atom_id res chain seq x y z
N MET A 1 -7.87 18.27 16.47
CA MET A 1 -6.60 17.54 16.66
C MET A 1 -6.95 16.07 16.83
N VAL A 2 -6.31 15.15 16.10
CA VAL A 2 -6.42 13.70 16.33
C VAL A 2 -5.51 13.38 17.51
N THR A 3 -6.05 12.74 18.55
CA THR A 3 -5.31 12.27 19.72
C THR A 3 -5.24 10.75 19.69
N MET A 4 -4.28 10.14 20.40
CA MET A 4 -4.11 8.68 20.45
C MET A 4 -5.40 7.96 20.85
N ASP A 5 -6.15 8.51 21.82
CA ASP A 5 -7.42 7.94 22.28
C ASP A 5 -8.45 7.75 21.16
N LYS A 6 -8.39 8.59 20.11
CA LYS A 6 -9.31 8.54 18.96
C LYS A 6 -8.97 7.45 17.94
N ILE A 7 -7.77 6.88 18.00
CA ILE A 7 -7.29 5.90 17.02
C ILE A 7 -6.91 4.57 17.65
N GLN A 8 -6.90 4.44 18.99
CA GLN A 8 -6.56 3.17 19.67
C GLN A 8 -7.40 1.98 19.22
N TRP A 9 -8.64 2.20 18.84
CA TRP A 9 -9.52 1.14 18.34
C TRP A 9 -9.07 0.52 17.02
N LEU A 10 -8.12 1.15 16.31
CA LEU A 10 -7.52 0.63 15.08
C LEU A 10 -6.36 -0.34 15.35
N PHE A 11 -5.75 -0.31 16.54
CA PHE A 11 -4.53 -1.06 16.82
C PHE A 11 -4.66 -2.57 16.69
N PRO A 12 -5.74 -3.22 17.16
CA PRO A 12 -5.88 -4.66 16.97
C PRO A 12 -5.84 -5.07 15.50
N GLU A 13 -6.59 -4.38 14.64
CA GLU A 13 -6.60 -4.67 13.21
C GLU A 13 -5.29 -4.26 12.52
N LEU A 14 -4.64 -3.18 12.96
CA LEU A 14 -3.33 -2.79 12.46
C LEU A 14 -2.31 -3.91 12.71
N GLU A 15 -2.28 -4.46 13.92
CA GLU A 15 -1.39 -5.55 14.30
C GLU A 15 -1.69 -6.83 13.52
N GLU A 16 -2.96 -7.20 13.37
CA GLU A 16 -3.39 -8.35 12.56
C GLU A 16 -2.96 -8.19 11.10
N ASN A 17 -3.18 -7.02 10.50
CA ASN A 17 -2.78 -6.72 9.12
C ASN A 17 -1.26 -6.78 8.95
N TYR A 18 -0.51 -6.20 9.89
CA TYR A 18 0.96 -6.25 9.89
C TYR A 18 1.47 -7.69 9.96
N GLN A 19 1.00 -8.49 10.91
CA GLN A 19 1.42 -9.89 11.08
C GLN A 19 1.05 -10.74 9.86
N TYR A 20 -0.12 -10.52 9.27
CA TYR A 20 -0.53 -11.21 8.04
C TYR A 20 0.42 -10.91 6.88
N LEU A 21 0.72 -9.63 6.64
CA LEU A 21 1.61 -9.20 5.57
C LEU A 21 3.03 -9.71 5.78
N HIS A 22 3.53 -9.64 7.02
CA HIS A 22 4.86 -10.14 7.39
C HIS A 22 5.04 -11.64 7.10
N GLN A 23 3.99 -12.42 7.32
CA GLN A 23 3.97 -13.86 7.02
C GLN A 23 3.94 -14.20 5.53
N HIS A 24 3.52 -13.27 4.66
CA HIS A 24 3.29 -13.52 3.23
C HIS A 24 4.10 -12.56 2.34
N PRO A 25 5.43 -12.48 2.52
CA PRO A 25 6.26 -11.56 1.75
C PRO A 25 6.34 -11.96 0.27
N GLU A 26 6.17 -10.97 -0.61
CA GLU A 26 6.27 -11.12 -2.07
C GLU A 26 7.24 -10.10 -2.63
N LEU A 27 7.98 -10.47 -3.69
CA LEU A 27 8.97 -9.58 -4.31
C LEU A 27 8.31 -8.53 -5.22
N GLY A 28 9.09 -7.54 -5.60
CA GLY A 28 8.61 -6.42 -6.41
C GLY A 28 7.95 -6.87 -7.72
N PHE A 29 6.74 -6.37 -7.99
CA PHE A 29 5.84 -6.74 -9.08
C PHE A 29 5.30 -8.19 -9.03
N GLU A 30 5.53 -8.91 -7.95
CA GLU A 30 4.99 -10.25 -7.70
C GLU A 30 3.94 -10.24 -6.57
N GLU A 31 3.60 -9.08 -6.01
CA GLU A 31 2.78 -8.85 -4.82
C GLU A 31 1.29 -9.15 -5.05
N GLN A 32 0.96 -10.38 -5.52
CA GLN A 32 -0.41 -10.78 -5.85
C GLN A 32 -1.27 -10.98 -4.61
N ILE A 33 -0.74 -11.69 -3.59
CA ILE A 33 -1.43 -11.94 -2.31
C ILE A 33 -1.60 -10.63 -1.56
N THR A 34 -0.54 -9.82 -1.48
CA THR A 34 -0.54 -8.50 -0.85
C THR A 34 -1.56 -7.56 -1.50
N SER A 35 -1.57 -7.49 -2.84
CA SER A 35 -2.52 -6.68 -3.59
C SER A 35 -3.97 -7.18 -3.41
N ALA A 36 -4.19 -8.49 -3.36
CA ALA A 36 -5.52 -9.05 -3.10
C ALA A 36 -5.99 -8.74 -1.68
N PHE A 37 -5.11 -8.86 -0.69
CA PHE A 37 -5.40 -8.53 0.71
C PHE A 37 -5.78 -7.05 0.88
N ILE A 38 -4.99 -6.13 0.28
CA ILE A 38 -5.29 -4.69 0.31
C ILE A 38 -6.66 -4.42 -0.33
N ALA A 39 -6.94 -5.03 -1.49
CA ALA A 39 -8.21 -4.86 -2.18
C ALA A 39 -9.39 -5.33 -1.32
N GLN A 40 -9.27 -6.51 -0.67
CA GLN A 40 -10.28 -7.01 0.26
C GLN A 40 -10.54 -6.01 1.40
N LYS A 41 -9.49 -5.46 2.03
CA LYS A 41 -9.64 -4.48 3.10
C LYS A 41 -10.32 -3.19 2.63
N LEU A 42 -9.99 -2.72 1.44
CA LEU A 42 -10.65 -1.55 0.85
C LEU A 42 -12.13 -1.81 0.56
N ASP A 43 -12.49 -3.01 0.09
CA ASP A 43 -13.88 -3.44 -0.08
C ASP A 43 -14.63 -3.48 1.26
N GLU A 44 -14.03 -4.03 2.32
CA GLU A 44 -14.58 -4.04 3.68
C GLU A 44 -14.83 -2.63 4.22
N TYR A 45 -13.98 -1.65 3.87
CA TYR A 45 -14.13 -0.25 4.27
C TYR A 45 -15.04 0.56 3.34
N GLY A 46 -15.53 -0.03 2.24
CA GLY A 46 -16.37 0.64 1.24
C GLY A 46 -15.62 1.70 0.42
N ILE A 47 -14.30 1.56 0.26
CA ILE A 47 -13.46 2.53 -0.47
C ILE A 47 -13.26 2.05 -1.90
N PRO A 48 -13.69 2.83 -2.93
CA PRO A 48 -13.45 2.49 -4.31
C PRO A 48 -11.97 2.56 -4.66
N TYR A 49 -11.50 1.60 -5.43
CA TYR A 49 -10.11 1.50 -5.85
C TYR A 49 -9.98 1.02 -7.29
N ARG A 50 -8.79 1.14 -7.85
CA ARG A 50 -8.39 0.52 -9.12
C ARG A 50 -7.02 -0.09 -9.00
N ARG A 51 -6.82 -1.23 -9.65
CA ARG A 51 -5.51 -1.87 -9.79
C ARG A 51 -4.73 -1.21 -10.93
N VAL A 52 -3.45 -0.98 -10.72
CA VAL A 52 -2.54 -0.31 -11.68
C VAL A 52 -1.15 -0.90 -11.55
N ALA A 53 -0.30 -0.67 -12.53
CA ALA A 53 1.11 -1.05 -12.44
C ALA A 53 1.29 -2.50 -11.97
N ARG A 54 0.55 -3.44 -12.57
CA ARG A 54 0.52 -4.88 -12.32
C ARG A 54 -0.08 -5.26 -10.96
N THR A 55 0.50 -4.82 -9.84
CA THR A 55 0.07 -5.19 -8.49
C THR A 55 -0.30 -3.98 -7.62
N GLY A 56 0.03 -2.77 -8.05
CA GLY A 56 -0.26 -1.55 -7.32
C GLY A 56 -1.75 -1.22 -7.25
N ILE A 57 -2.13 -0.44 -6.25
CA ILE A 57 -3.52 0.01 -6.03
C ILE A 57 -3.56 1.51 -5.82
N ILE A 58 -4.53 2.16 -6.44
CA ILE A 58 -4.91 3.54 -6.19
C ILE A 58 -6.35 3.54 -5.68
N ALA A 59 -6.58 4.15 -4.51
CA ALA A 59 -7.90 4.31 -3.93
C ALA A 59 -8.15 5.77 -3.55
N ASP A 60 -9.37 6.24 -3.70
CA ASP A 60 -9.74 7.64 -3.42
C ASP A 60 -10.87 7.70 -2.38
N ILE A 61 -10.65 8.44 -1.29
CA ILE A 61 -11.67 8.77 -0.30
C ILE A 61 -12.07 10.22 -0.50
N ALA A 62 -13.27 10.44 -1.00
CA ALA A 62 -13.79 11.78 -1.24
C ALA A 62 -14.42 12.37 0.04
N GLY A 63 -14.04 13.59 0.39
CA GLY A 63 -14.72 14.37 1.41
C GLY A 63 -16.04 14.95 0.88
N LYS A 64 -16.86 15.47 1.78
CA LYS A 64 -18.18 16.03 1.47
C LYS A 64 -18.14 17.25 0.54
N TYR A 65 -17.09 18.05 0.62
CA TYR A 65 -16.98 19.31 -0.09
C TYR A 65 -15.76 19.34 -1.01
N PRO A 66 -15.79 20.07 -2.13
CA PRO A 66 -14.63 20.24 -2.99
C PRO A 66 -13.42 20.81 -2.22
N GLY A 67 -12.22 20.37 -2.62
CA GLY A 67 -10.98 20.82 -2.00
C GLY A 67 -9.77 20.18 -2.66
N ARG A 68 -8.63 20.27 -2.00
CA ARG A 68 -7.35 19.72 -2.47
C ARG A 68 -7.32 18.20 -2.33
N THR A 69 -6.54 17.56 -3.18
CA THR A 69 -6.22 16.13 -3.08
C THR A 69 -4.87 15.96 -2.40
N VAL A 70 -4.85 15.17 -1.33
CA VAL A 70 -3.62 14.77 -0.63
C VAL A 70 -3.44 13.27 -0.85
N ALA A 71 -2.27 12.87 -1.32
CA ALA A 71 -1.91 11.46 -1.44
C ALA A 71 -1.09 11.00 -0.23
N ILE A 72 -1.31 9.75 0.17
CA ILE A 72 -0.51 9.04 1.17
C ILE A 72 -0.04 7.74 0.52
N ARG A 73 1.26 7.47 0.56
CA ARG A 73 1.89 6.32 -0.11
C ARG A 73 2.44 5.34 0.91
N ALA A 74 2.20 4.05 0.65
CA ALA A 74 2.93 2.92 1.23
C ALA A 74 3.51 2.06 0.11
N ASP A 75 4.74 1.63 0.25
CA ASP A 75 5.34 0.54 -0.51
C ASP A 75 4.88 -0.81 0.02
N MET A 76 4.94 -1.86 -0.80
CA MET A 76 4.26 -3.11 -0.43
C MET A 76 5.07 -4.39 -0.71
N HIS A 77 6.26 -4.30 -1.32
CA HIS A 77 7.07 -5.47 -1.64
C HIS A 77 8.01 -5.87 -0.50
N ALA A 78 8.42 -7.13 -0.51
CA ALA A 78 9.45 -7.69 0.36
C ALA A 78 10.79 -7.85 -0.37
N LEU A 79 11.81 -8.33 0.34
CA LEU A 79 13.16 -8.53 -0.16
C LEU A 79 13.53 -10.01 -0.24
N PRO A 80 14.45 -10.41 -1.15
CA PRO A 80 14.94 -11.79 -1.26
C PRO A 80 15.97 -12.10 -0.15
N ILE A 81 15.52 -12.05 1.10
CA ILE A 81 16.32 -12.25 2.31
C ILE A 81 15.69 -13.36 3.13
N GLN A 82 16.50 -14.33 3.58
CA GLN A 82 16.02 -15.35 4.51
C GLN A 82 15.85 -14.75 5.90
N GLU A 83 14.64 -14.75 6.42
CA GLU A 83 14.37 -14.35 7.78
C GLU A 83 15.03 -15.30 8.79
N GLN A 84 15.62 -14.73 9.83
CA GLN A 84 16.31 -15.45 10.91
C GLN A 84 15.69 -15.13 12.29
N CYS A 85 14.59 -14.35 12.32
CA CYS A 85 13.95 -14.00 13.57
C CYS A 85 13.03 -15.14 14.04
N ASP A 86 13.05 -15.38 15.36
CA ASP A 86 12.13 -16.33 16.00
C ASP A 86 10.85 -15.61 16.43
N LEU A 87 10.01 -15.29 15.45
CA LEU A 87 8.73 -14.60 15.65
C LEU A 87 7.57 -15.56 15.39
N SER A 88 6.51 -15.46 16.18
CA SER A 88 5.27 -16.23 15.96
C SER A 88 4.62 -15.95 14.61
N TYR A 89 4.93 -14.81 14.01
CA TYR A 89 4.46 -14.35 12.71
C TYR A 89 5.59 -14.20 11.68
N ALA A 90 6.69 -14.93 11.84
CA ALA A 90 7.78 -14.95 10.86
C ALA A 90 7.30 -15.35 9.46
N SER A 91 8.08 -14.97 8.45
CA SER A 91 7.81 -15.29 7.05
C SER A 91 7.53 -16.78 6.83
N LYS A 92 6.45 -17.07 6.12
CA LYS A 92 6.12 -18.43 5.64
C LYS A 92 6.69 -18.73 4.26
N CYS A 93 7.41 -17.77 3.67
CA CYS A 93 7.98 -17.87 2.33
C CYS A 93 9.51 -17.96 2.43
N PRO A 94 10.12 -19.16 2.32
CA PRO A 94 11.57 -19.31 2.41
C PRO A 94 12.31 -18.37 1.45
N GLY A 95 13.35 -17.71 1.94
CA GLY A 95 14.17 -16.78 1.15
C GLY A 95 13.53 -15.43 0.88
N LYS A 96 12.39 -15.11 1.50
CA LYS A 96 11.74 -13.80 1.39
C LYS A 96 11.38 -13.25 2.78
N MET A 97 11.55 -11.96 2.98
CA MET A 97 11.25 -11.28 4.24
C MET A 97 10.89 -9.80 4.00
N HIS A 98 9.97 -9.27 4.79
CA HIS A 98 9.75 -7.82 4.89
C HIS A 98 10.84 -7.15 5.74
N ALA A 99 12.08 -7.12 5.23
CA ALA A 99 13.24 -6.60 5.96
C ALA A 99 13.32 -5.06 5.95
N CYS A 100 12.54 -4.37 5.10
CA CYS A 100 12.51 -2.91 5.01
C CYS A 100 11.28 -2.30 5.72
N GLY A 101 10.34 -3.12 6.22
CA GLY A 101 9.18 -2.63 6.98
C GLY A 101 8.00 -2.18 6.12
N HIS A 102 7.94 -2.57 4.84
CA HIS A 102 6.84 -2.19 3.95
C HIS A 102 5.50 -2.81 4.36
N ASP A 103 5.49 -3.95 5.02
CA ASP A 103 4.33 -4.54 5.71
C ASP A 103 3.72 -3.59 6.74
N ALA A 104 4.56 -2.95 7.56
CA ALA A 104 4.12 -1.94 8.52
C ALA A 104 3.56 -0.69 7.80
N HIS A 105 4.20 -0.25 6.69
CA HIS A 105 3.69 0.87 5.90
C HIS A 105 2.29 0.58 5.34
N VAL A 106 2.07 -0.61 4.78
CA VAL A 106 0.75 -1.04 4.29
C VAL A 106 -0.27 -1.12 5.43
N ALA A 107 0.07 -1.73 6.56
CA ALA A 107 -0.82 -1.85 7.71
C ALA A 107 -1.23 -0.48 8.27
N MET A 108 -0.29 0.46 8.36
CA MET A 108 -0.57 1.85 8.76
C MET A 108 -1.45 2.58 7.74
N LEU A 109 -1.22 2.39 6.43
CA LEU A 109 -2.05 3.04 5.41
C LEU A 109 -3.46 2.47 5.36
N LEU A 110 -3.65 1.16 5.58
CA LEU A 110 -4.98 0.53 5.72
C LEU A 110 -5.71 1.06 6.96
N SER A 111 -5.03 1.24 8.09
CA SER A 111 -5.62 1.83 9.29
C SER A 111 -6.03 3.29 9.06
N ALA A 112 -5.19 4.08 8.37
CA ALA A 112 -5.54 5.43 7.95
C ALA A 112 -6.75 5.43 6.99
N ALA A 113 -6.80 4.49 6.04
CA ALA A 113 -7.93 4.32 5.13
C ALA A 113 -9.24 4.11 5.87
N ARG A 114 -9.26 3.17 6.82
CA ARG A 114 -10.43 2.88 7.67
C ARG A 114 -10.87 4.09 8.49
N TYR A 115 -9.91 4.81 9.09
CA TYR A 115 -10.18 6.02 9.84
C TYR A 115 -10.82 7.11 8.96
N PHE A 116 -10.24 7.41 7.81
CA PHE A 116 -10.74 8.45 6.91
C PHE A 116 -12.06 8.08 6.22
N ALA A 117 -12.31 6.80 5.95
CA ALA A 117 -13.60 6.33 5.46
C ALA A 117 -14.73 6.70 6.43
N GLY A 118 -14.50 6.55 7.75
CA GLY A 118 -15.44 6.98 8.77
C GLY A 118 -15.63 8.48 8.88
N LEU A 119 -14.77 9.28 8.27
CA LEU A 119 -14.79 10.76 8.30
C LEU A 119 -15.19 11.40 6.98
N CYS A 120 -15.57 10.65 5.94
CA CYS A 120 -15.83 11.19 4.60
C CYS A 120 -16.83 12.36 4.57
N GLY A 121 -17.77 12.40 5.49
CA GLY A 121 -18.72 13.50 5.68
C GLY A 121 -18.17 14.76 6.38
N GLN A 122 -16.94 14.73 6.89
CA GLN A 122 -16.41 15.74 7.83
C GLN A 122 -15.22 16.54 7.29
N PHE A 123 -14.67 16.20 6.11
CA PHE A 123 -13.55 16.92 5.53
C PHE A 123 -13.84 17.43 4.11
N ARG A 124 -12.94 18.28 3.62
CA ARG A 124 -12.97 18.85 2.26
C ARG A 124 -11.84 18.24 1.43
N GLY A 125 -12.11 18.08 0.13
CA GLY A 125 -11.13 17.55 -0.81
C GLY A 125 -11.13 16.04 -0.86
N LYS A 126 -9.98 15.45 -1.16
CA LYS A 126 -9.82 14.01 -1.39
C LYS A 126 -8.55 13.51 -0.72
N ILE A 127 -8.60 12.32 -0.18
CA ILE A 127 -7.43 11.55 0.25
C ILE A 127 -7.23 10.44 -0.77
N ARG A 128 -6.07 10.42 -1.42
CA ARG A 128 -5.65 9.36 -2.32
C ARG A 128 -4.68 8.43 -1.61
N LEU A 129 -4.99 7.15 -1.63
CA LEU A 129 -4.14 6.09 -1.07
C LEU A 129 -3.39 5.44 -2.22
N LEU A 130 -2.08 5.34 -2.09
CA LEU A 130 -1.17 4.77 -3.09
C LEU A 130 -0.44 3.58 -2.47
N PHE A 131 -0.83 2.37 -2.86
CA PHE A 131 -0.10 1.15 -2.51
C PHE A 131 0.84 0.83 -3.66
N GLN A 132 2.12 1.13 -3.46
CA GLN A 132 3.12 1.12 -4.51
C GLN A 132 3.89 -0.21 -4.53
N PRO A 133 3.92 -0.93 -5.67
CA PRO A 133 4.77 -2.10 -5.85
C PRO A 133 6.22 -1.71 -6.10
N ALA A 134 7.14 -2.67 -5.97
CA ALA A 134 8.52 -2.63 -6.49
C ALA A 134 9.25 -1.30 -6.29
N GLU A 135 9.30 -0.80 -5.06
CA GLU A 135 9.96 0.48 -4.72
C GLU A 135 11.48 0.36 -4.84
N GLU A 136 12.07 -0.71 -4.29
CA GLU A 136 13.49 -1.02 -4.39
C GLU A 136 13.82 -1.83 -5.66
N GLY A 137 12.85 -1.94 -6.58
CA GLY A 137 13.01 -2.60 -7.87
C GLY A 137 12.49 -4.04 -7.90
N ALA A 138 12.87 -4.73 -8.95
CA ALA A 138 12.54 -6.15 -9.21
C ALA A 138 13.66 -6.78 -10.05
N SER A 139 13.55 -8.09 -10.33
CA SER A 139 14.49 -8.75 -11.22
C SER A 139 14.46 -8.12 -12.63
N MET A 140 15.57 -8.19 -13.37
CA MET A 140 15.63 -7.69 -14.74
C MET A 140 14.59 -8.35 -15.64
N GLU A 141 14.29 -9.63 -15.42
CA GLU A 141 13.25 -10.37 -16.13
C GLU A 141 11.86 -9.80 -15.83
N THR A 142 11.57 -9.58 -14.56
CA THR A 142 10.29 -8.98 -14.12
C THR A 142 10.12 -7.57 -14.68
N LEU A 143 11.17 -6.73 -14.65
CA LEU A 143 11.14 -5.38 -15.21
C LEU A 143 10.90 -5.39 -16.72
N ALA A 144 11.52 -6.32 -17.45
CA ALA A 144 11.29 -6.50 -18.89
C ALA A 144 9.84 -6.91 -19.19
N ALA A 145 9.28 -7.84 -18.40
CA ALA A 145 7.88 -8.25 -18.52
C ALA A 145 6.91 -7.08 -18.25
N VAL A 146 7.15 -6.30 -17.20
CA VAL A 146 6.36 -5.12 -16.86
C VAL A 146 6.40 -4.08 -17.99
N ALA A 147 7.58 -3.86 -18.60
CA ALA A 147 7.71 -2.95 -19.73
C ALA A 147 6.94 -3.44 -20.96
N ALA A 148 6.94 -4.75 -21.23
CA ALA A 148 6.17 -5.35 -22.33
C ALA A 148 4.64 -5.23 -22.11
N GLU A 149 4.19 -5.18 -20.86
CA GLU A 149 2.79 -4.96 -20.46
C GLU A 149 2.38 -3.46 -20.47
N GLY A 150 3.28 -2.57 -20.90
CA GLY A 150 3.04 -1.11 -20.93
C GLY A 150 3.35 -0.38 -19.63
N GLY A 151 3.96 -1.06 -18.66
CA GLY A 151 4.50 -0.47 -17.44
C GLY A 151 5.88 0.16 -17.67
N SER A 152 6.50 0.65 -16.59
CA SER A 152 7.84 1.24 -16.66
C SER A 152 8.92 0.27 -16.14
N ALA A 153 9.96 0.06 -16.92
CA ALA A 153 11.16 -0.66 -16.48
C ALA A 153 11.94 0.08 -15.36
N LYS A 154 11.53 1.31 -15.01
CA LYS A 154 12.14 2.11 -13.94
C LYS A 154 11.59 1.83 -12.54
N GLY A 155 10.74 0.81 -12.38
CA GLY A 155 10.17 0.40 -11.09
C GLY A 155 8.72 0.86 -10.87
N GLY A 156 8.22 0.55 -9.68
CA GLY A 156 6.79 0.70 -9.35
C GLY A 156 6.31 2.14 -9.30
N ALA A 157 7.08 3.07 -8.75
CA ALA A 157 6.71 4.49 -8.69
C ALA A 157 6.48 5.07 -10.08
N ALA A 158 7.43 4.84 -11.01
CA ALA A 158 7.33 5.32 -12.39
C ALA A 158 6.12 4.70 -13.12
N SER A 159 5.87 3.40 -12.89
CA SER A 159 4.71 2.70 -13.44
C SER A 159 3.38 3.28 -12.92
N MET A 160 3.29 3.55 -11.62
CA MET A 160 2.09 4.15 -11.02
C MET A 160 1.86 5.59 -11.52
N ILE A 161 2.92 6.39 -11.66
CA ILE A 161 2.82 7.76 -12.21
C ILE A 161 2.30 7.71 -13.64
N ALA A 162 2.80 6.80 -14.47
CA ALA A 162 2.30 6.60 -15.84
C ALA A 162 0.81 6.20 -15.87
N CYS A 163 0.31 5.53 -14.81
CA CYS A 163 -1.10 5.20 -14.63
C CYS A 163 -1.92 6.32 -13.96
N GLY A 164 -1.39 7.55 -13.84
CA GLY A 164 -2.11 8.70 -13.30
C GLY A 164 -2.19 8.76 -11.77
N ALA A 165 -1.28 8.11 -11.04
CA ALA A 165 -1.29 8.09 -9.58
C ALA A 165 -1.25 9.49 -8.96
N LEU A 166 -0.53 10.43 -9.59
CA LEU A 166 -0.38 11.80 -9.11
C LEU A 166 -1.25 12.83 -9.85
N GLU A 167 -2.14 12.40 -10.73
CA GLU A 167 -3.05 13.32 -11.42
C GLU A 167 -3.97 14.03 -10.42
N GLY A 168 -3.94 15.38 -10.46
CA GLY A 168 -4.74 16.23 -9.57
C GLY A 168 -4.31 16.22 -8.10
N VAL A 169 -3.18 15.58 -7.75
CA VAL A 169 -2.63 15.56 -6.40
C VAL A 169 -1.91 16.88 -6.10
N ASN A 170 -2.21 17.49 -4.96
CA ASN A 170 -1.61 18.75 -4.51
C ASN A 170 -0.46 18.56 -3.53
N ALA A 171 -0.46 17.45 -2.79
CA ALA A 171 0.63 17.05 -1.90
C ALA A 171 0.65 15.52 -1.77
N CYS A 172 1.84 14.94 -1.59
CA CYS A 172 2.02 13.53 -1.36
C CYS A 172 2.92 13.32 -0.14
N PHE A 173 2.54 12.40 0.73
CA PHE A 173 3.30 11.98 1.90
C PHE A 173 3.65 10.50 1.79
N ALA A 174 4.87 10.16 2.19
CA ALA A 174 5.36 8.79 2.23
C ALA A 174 6.26 8.59 3.44
N LEU A 175 6.34 7.35 3.90
CA LEU A 175 7.38 6.86 4.81
C LEU A 175 8.32 5.96 4.03
N HIS A 176 9.55 5.91 4.47
CA HIS A 176 10.56 4.96 4.01
C HIS A 176 11.64 4.79 5.08
#